data_e075dc6fe7b96c5143de79262132ab8a
#
_entry.id   e075dc6fe7b96c5143de79262132ab8a
#
_cell.length_a   1.000
_cell.length_b   1.000
_cell.length_c   1.000
_cell.angle_alpha   90.00
_cell.angle_beta   90.00
_cell.angle_gamma   90.00
#
_symmetry.space_group_name_H-M   'P 1'
#
loop_
_entity.id
_entity.type
_entity.pdbx_description
1 polymer ?
#
loop_
_entity_poly.entity_id
_entity_poly.type
_entity_poly.pdbx_seq_one_letter_code
_entity_poly.pdbx_strand_id
1 'polypeptide(L)'
;EFYNIDLRRNTSKPGYVPGHIWEMIIVVGIQWCKRNNDLLSGMEAAISLGNSFLGLWSFIAEKSDTLGKAIDVAVTYKKLHADTLDVVVQHQPGYLDIIITPSFKNAEAYAHASDFYLIQLDKFVKYSTGEARGVIESIHFQHAAPETPALFERYRAVFNCRSTSLTQIYFL
;
A
#
# COMPACT_ATOMS: atom_id res chain seq x y z
N GLU A 1 3.54 28.92 0.16
CA GLU A 1 3.50 28.91 1.62
C GLU A 1 3.96 27.54 2.11
N PHE A 2 5.07 27.49 2.81
CA PHE A 2 5.54 26.25 3.45
C PHE A 2 4.78 26.11 4.76
N TYR A 3 4.02 25.05 4.90
CA TYR A 3 3.40 24.71 6.19
C TYR A 3 4.52 24.34 7.16
N ASN A 4 4.71 25.18 8.18
CA ASN A 4 5.65 24.89 9.27
C ASN A 4 4.97 23.90 10.23
N ILE A 5 5.04 22.61 9.90
CA ILE A 5 4.43 21.53 10.69
C ILE A 5 5.44 21.16 11.77
N ASP A 6 5.22 21.62 12.98
CA ASP A 6 5.96 21.12 14.15
C ASP A 6 5.39 19.77 14.59
N LEU A 7 5.90 18.69 14.01
CA LEU A 7 5.50 17.33 14.33
C LEU A 7 5.68 16.98 15.83
N ARG A 8 6.55 17.70 16.55
CA ARG A 8 6.81 17.44 17.98
C ARG A 8 5.66 17.89 18.87
N ARG A 9 4.92 18.91 18.46
CA ARG A 9 3.80 19.46 19.24
C ARG A 9 2.48 18.73 19.05
N ASN A 10 2.33 17.96 17.95
CA ASN A 10 1.06 17.32 17.59
C ASN A 10 0.97 15.85 17.98
N THR A 11 1.99 15.28 18.60
CA THR A 11 1.99 13.86 18.97
C THR A 11 1.83 13.72 20.48
N SER A 12 0.68 13.23 20.93
CA SER A 12 0.45 12.87 22.34
C SER A 12 1.27 11.63 22.76
N LYS A 13 1.85 10.92 21.81
CA LYS A 13 2.70 9.73 22.02
C LYS A 13 3.94 9.82 21.13
N PRO A 14 5.14 9.49 21.63
CA PRO A 14 6.35 9.44 20.80
C PRO A 14 6.14 8.51 19.59
N GLY A 15 6.42 9.02 18.39
CA GLY A 15 6.32 8.26 17.14
C GLY A 15 4.91 8.15 16.53
N TYR A 16 3.88 8.67 17.20
CA TYR A 16 2.53 8.70 16.63
C TYR A 16 2.29 9.97 15.80
N VAL A 17 1.87 9.80 14.55
CA VAL A 17 1.45 10.90 13.66
C VAL A 17 -0.05 10.76 13.40
N PRO A 18 -0.88 11.75 13.79
CA PRO A 18 -2.31 11.71 13.53
C PRO A 18 -2.64 11.57 12.04
N GLY A 19 -3.73 10.85 11.70
CA GLY A 19 -4.11 10.55 10.34
C GLY A 19 -4.27 11.78 9.43
N HIS A 20 -4.81 12.90 9.94
CA HIS A 20 -4.92 14.14 9.18
C HIS A 20 -3.57 14.78 8.85
N ILE A 21 -2.54 14.56 9.67
CA ILE A 21 -1.16 15.01 9.38
C ILE A 21 -0.57 14.13 8.26
N TRP A 22 -0.82 12.83 8.29
CA TRP A 22 -0.42 11.93 7.21
C TRP A 22 -1.07 12.31 5.89
N GLU A 23 -2.38 12.57 5.87
CA GLU A 23 -3.08 13.03 4.67
C GLU A 23 -2.44 14.32 4.11
N MET A 24 -2.13 15.28 4.98
CA MET A 24 -1.49 16.53 4.58
C MET A 24 -0.08 16.30 4.01
N ILE A 25 0.72 15.41 4.62
CA ILE A 25 2.05 15.05 4.11
C ILE A 25 1.94 14.43 2.72
N ILE A 26 0.98 13.52 2.52
CA ILE A 26 0.73 12.89 1.23
C ILE A 26 0.32 13.93 0.19
N VAL A 27 -0.63 14.81 0.50
CA VAL A 27 -1.09 15.87 -0.41
C VAL A 27 0.07 16.80 -0.81
N VAL A 28 0.91 17.21 0.14
CA VAL A 28 2.08 18.05 -0.15
C VAL A 28 3.08 17.29 -1.03
N GLY A 29 3.31 16.00 -0.75
CA GLY A 29 4.15 15.12 -1.55
C GLY A 29 3.64 15.00 -2.99
N ILE A 30 2.34 14.78 -3.18
CA ILE A 30 1.70 14.72 -4.50
C ILE A 30 1.90 16.03 -5.27
N GLN A 31 1.70 17.19 -4.61
CA GLN A 31 1.89 18.48 -5.27
C GLN A 31 3.35 18.70 -5.70
N TRP A 32 4.29 18.23 -4.88
CA TRP A 32 5.71 18.28 -5.24
C TRP A 32 6.01 17.38 -6.45
N CYS A 33 5.49 16.16 -6.47
CA CYS A 33 5.65 15.21 -7.57
C CYS A 33 5.04 15.74 -8.87
N LYS A 34 3.85 16.32 -8.82
CA LYS A 34 3.21 16.96 -10.00
C LYS A 34 4.08 18.07 -10.59
N ARG A 35 4.70 18.89 -9.75
CA ARG A 35 5.62 19.96 -10.23
C ARG A 35 6.86 19.41 -10.91
N ASN A 36 7.25 18.17 -10.60
CA ASN A 36 8.43 17.50 -11.17
C ASN A 36 8.05 16.46 -12.23
N ASN A 37 6.80 16.45 -12.73
CA ASN A 37 6.26 15.47 -13.69
C ASN A 37 6.35 14.01 -13.20
N ASP A 38 6.35 13.80 -11.90
CA ASP A 38 6.30 12.48 -11.28
C ASP A 38 4.85 12.16 -10.87
N LEU A 39 4.20 11.33 -11.66
CA LEU A 39 2.78 10.98 -11.45
C LEU A 39 2.56 9.73 -10.60
N LEU A 40 3.64 9.04 -10.19
CA LEU A 40 3.57 7.76 -9.49
C LEU A 40 4.08 7.81 -8.05
N SER A 41 3.93 8.94 -7.36
CA SER A 41 4.53 9.16 -6.04
C SER A 41 4.23 8.08 -5.00
N GLY A 42 2.98 7.61 -4.93
CA GLY A 42 2.60 6.52 -4.00
C GLY A 42 3.30 5.21 -4.35
N MET A 43 3.31 4.86 -5.61
CA MET A 43 3.98 3.67 -6.14
C MET A 43 5.50 3.74 -5.94
N GLU A 44 6.15 4.84 -6.34
CA GLU A 44 7.60 4.99 -6.22
C GLU A 44 8.05 5.05 -4.76
N ALA A 45 7.28 5.68 -3.89
CA ALA A 45 7.53 5.63 -2.45
C ALA A 45 7.46 4.18 -1.92
N ALA A 46 6.44 3.41 -2.31
CA ALA A 46 6.31 2.02 -1.91
C ALA A 46 7.45 1.14 -2.47
N ILE A 47 7.87 1.36 -3.70
CA ILE A 47 8.97 0.60 -4.33
C ILE A 47 10.29 0.90 -3.63
N SER A 48 10.59 2.16 -3.33
CA SER A 48 11.86 2.60 -2.73
C SER A 48 12.03 2.12 -1.28
N LEU A 49 10.93 1.89 -0.57
CA LEU A 49 10.99 1.34 0.77
C LEU A 49 11.37 -0.14 0.73
N GLY A 50 12.50 -0.47 1.34
CA GLY A 50 12.96 -1.85 1.46
C GLY A 50 12.06 -2.71 2.36
N ASN A 51 12.33 -4.02 2.43
CA ASN A 51 11.60 -4.96 3.28
C ASN A 51 11.67 -4.61 4.76
N SER A 52 12.68 -3.83 5.20
CA SER A 52 12.77 -3.30 6.57
C SER A 52 11.57 -2.43 6.96
N PHE A 53 10.87 -1.83 5.99
CA PHE A 53 9.63 -1.11 6.25
C PHE A 53 8.51 -2.04 6.74
N LEU A 54 8.53 -3.29 6.33
CA LEU A 54 7.57 -4.29 6.80
C LEU A 54 7.71 -4.55 8.31
N GLY A 55 8.91 -4.32 8.91
CA GLY A 55 9.11 -4.33 10.36
C GLY A 55 8.38 -5.48 11.08
N LEU A 56 7.38 -5.13 11.90
CA LEU A 56 6.54 -6.10 12.62
C LEU A 56 5.86 -7.11 11.68
N TRP A 57 5.50 -6.72 10.46
CA TRP A 57 4.83 -7.58 9.48
C TRP A 57 5.73 -8.69 8.98
N SER A 58 7.03 -8.41 8.73
CA SER A 58 7.98 -9.46 8.35
C SER A 58 8.17 -10.47 9.48
N PHE A 59 8.23 -10.01 10.72
CA PHE A 59 8.30 -10.90 11.88
C PHE A 59 7.04 -11.78 12.02
N ILE A 60 5.85 -11.22 11.80
CA ILE A 60 4.59 -11.96 11.77
C ILE A 60 4.61 -13.03 10.68
N ALA A 61 5.09 -12.69 9.48
CA ALA A 61 5.20 -13.63 8.37
C ALA A 61 6.12 -14.81 8.70
N GLU A 62 7.29 -14.53 9.28
CA GLU A 62 8.27 -15.54 9.67
C GLU A 62 7.76 -16.51 10.77
N LYS A 63 6.84 -16.06 11.62
CA LYS A 63 6.28 -16.85 12.73
C LYS A 63 4.95 -17.52 12.41
N SER A 64 4.43 -17.31 11.22
CA SER A 64 3.16 -17.87 10.79
C SER A 64 3.37 -19.13 9.94
N ASP A 65 2.58 -20.18 10.21
CA ASP A 65 2.68 -21.45 9.49
C ASP A 65 2.12 -21.35 8.06
N THR A 66 1.25 -20.37 7.79
CA THR A 66 0.59 -20.17 6.49
C THR A 66 0.43 -18.68 6.21
N LEU A 67 0.37 -18.33 4.91
CA LEU A 67 0.09 -16.96 4.47
C LEU A 67 -1.24 -16.44 5.03
N GLY A 68 -2.29 -17.27 5.07
CA GLY A 68 -3.58 -16.88 5.63
C GLY A 68 -3.48 -16.46 7.09
N LYS A 69 -2.80 -17.27 7.93
CA LYS A 69 -2.54 -16.90 9.34
C LYS A 69 -1.71 -15.62 9.44
N ALA A 70 -0.68 -15.45 8.61
CA ALA A 70 0.13 -14.23 8.60
C ALA A 70 -0.73 -13.00 8.32
N ILE A 71 -1.63 -13.07 7.34
CA ILE A 71 -2.56 -11.98 6.99
C ILE A 71 -3.53 -11.70 8.15
N ASP A 72 -4.16 -12.71 8.72
CA ASP A 72 -5.12 -12.55 9.83
C ASP A 72 -4.46 -11.87 11.04
N VAL A 73 -3.24 -12.28 11.40
CA VAL A 73 -2.49 -11.66 12.48
C VAL A 73 -2.11 -10.22 12.12
N ALA A 74 -1.63 -9.98 10.90
CA ALA A 74 -1.27 -8.64 10.42
C ALA A 74 -2.47 -7.69 10.49
N VAL A 75 -3.65 -8.13 10.07
CA VAL A 75 -4.90 -7.34 10.13
C VAL A 75 -5.32 -7.06 11.57
N THR A 76 -5.15 -8.03 12.48
CA THR A 76 -5.43 -7.84 13.91
C THR A 76 -4.59 -6.71 14.49
N TYR A 77 -3.34 -6.62 14.12
CA TYR A 77 -2.39 -5.61 14.61
C TYR A 77 -2.24 -4.39 13.71
N LYS A 78 -3.08 -4.23 12.66
CA LYS A 78 -2.99 -3.12 11.71
C LYS A 78 -2.97 -1.74 12.36
N LYS A 79 -3.74 -1.55 13.44
CA LYS A 79 -3.82 -0.28 14.19
C LYS A 79 -2.50 0.12 14.85
N LEU A 80 -1.59 -0.82 15.07
CA LEU A 80 -0.25 -0.51 15.57
C LEU A 80 0.66 0.07 14.48
N HIS A 81 0.32 -0.19 13.22
CA HIS A 81 1.09 0.26 12.06
C HIS A 81 0.51 1.53 11.44
N ALA A 82 -0.79 1.56 11.21
CA ALA A 82 -1.47 2.72 10.61
C ALA A 82 -2.94 2.79 11.07
N ASP A 83 -3.33 3.93 11.63
CA ASP A 83 -4.72 4.24 11.94
C ASP A 83 -5.49 4.83 10.75
N THR A 84 -4.77 5.15 9.67
CA THR A 84 -5.30 5.69 8.41
C THR A 84 -5.68 4.59 7.40
N LEU A 85 -5.67 3.34 7.82
CA LEU A 85 -5.93 2.21 6.97
C LEU A 85 -7.01 1.30 7.56
N ASP A 86 -8.06 1.04 6.80
CA ASP A 86 -8.95 -0.08 7.08
C ASP A 86 -8.64 -1.27 6.18
N VAL A 87 -8.63 -2.48 6.77
CA VAL A 87 -8.36 -3.72 6.06
C VAL A 87 -9.39 -4.75 6.49
N VAL A 88 -10.09 -5.30 5.53
CA VAL A 88 -11.05 -6.39 5.71
C VAL A 88 -10.56 -7.62 4.95
N VAL A 89 -10.56 -8.77 5.61
CA VAL A 89 -10.23 -10.06 5.00
C VAL A 89 -11.50 -10.90 4.92
N GLN A 90 -11.78 -11.41 3.74
CA GLN A 90 -12.88 -12.32 3.49
C GLN A 90 -12.31 -13.67 3.03
N HIS A 91 -12.58 -14.70 3.81
CA HIS A 91 -12.16 -16.07 3.48
C HIS A 91 -13.16 -16.72 2.53
N GLN A 92 -12.67 -17.15 1.38
CA GLN A 92 -13.43 -17.86 0.36
C GLN A 92 -12.84 -19.25 0.14
N PRO A 93 -13.61 -20.23 -0.40
CA PRO A 93 -13.04 -21.53 -0.77
C PRO A 93 -11.90 -21.40 -1.79
N GLY A 94 -10.67 -21.60 -1.31
CA GLY A 94 -9.47 -21.59 -2.17
C GLY A 94 -8.75 -20.26 -2.32
N TYR A 95 -9.30 -19.14 -1.84
CA TYR A 95 -8.64 -17.83 -1.92
C TYR A 95 -9.06 -16.88 -0.79
N LEU A 96 -8.36 -15.76 -0.69
CA LEU A 96 -8.67 -14.67 0.23
C LEU A 96 -8.93 -13.39 -0.56
N ASP A 97 -10.01 -12.69 -0.22
CA ASP A 97 -10.21 -11.31 -0.63
C ASP A 97 -9.69 -10.38 0.45
N ILE A 98 -8.78 -9.47 0.09
CA ILE A 98 -8.24 -8.48 1.00
C ILE A 98 -8.64 -7.11 0.48
N ILE A 99 -9.52 -6.43 1.24
CA ILE A 99 -10.02 -5.11 0.91
C ILE A 99 -9.25 -4.10 1.74
N ILE A 100 -8.53 -3.21 1.06
CA ILE A 100 -7.72 -2.15 1.66
C ILE A 100 -8.38 -0.81 1.39
N THR A 101 -8.76 -0.09 2.45
CA THR A 101 -9.45 1.19 2.35
C THR A 101 -8.67 2.25 3.13
N PRO A 102 -7.91 3.13 2.46
CA PRO A 102 -7.29 4.27 3.10
C PRO A 102 -8.35 5.25 3.64
N SER A 103 -8.14 5.79 4.84
CA SER A 103 -9.08 6.72 5.49
C SER A 103 -8.80 8.19 5.13
N PHE A 104 -8.54 8.47 3.84
CA PHE A 104 -8.28 9.82 3.34
C PHE A 104 -9.50 10.40 2.63
N LYS A 105 -9.74 11.70 2.86
CA LYS A 105 -10.86 12.43 2.24
C LYS A 105 -10.51 13.02 0.88
N ASN A 106 -9.24 13.35 0.68
CA ASN A 106 -8.75 13.85 -0.60
C ASN A 106 -8.61 12.68 -1.58
N ALA A 107 -9.27 12.75 -2.74
CA ALA A 107 -9.29 11.67 -3.73
C ALA A 107 -7.90 11.31 -4.28
N GLU A 108 -7.02 12.30 -4.47
CA GLU A 108 -5.65 12.04 -4.92
C GLU A 108 -4.83 11.35 -3.83
N ALA A 109 -4.93 11.82 -2.57
CA ALA A 109 -4.26 11.19 -1.45
C ALA A 109 -4.76 9.75 -1.27
N TYR A 110 -6.06 9.50 -1.48
CA TYR A 110 -6.65 8.18 -1.45
C TYR A 110 -6.04 7.26 -2.52
N ALA A 111 -5.97 7.72 -3.79
CA ALA A 111 -5.39 6.94 -4.89
C ALA A 111 -3.92 6.58 -4.63
N HIS A 112 -3.09 7.57 -4.27
CA HIS A 112 -1.69 7.34 -3.97
C HIS A 112 -1.45 6.45 -2.75
N ALA A 113 -2.29 6.55 -1.74
CA ALA A 113 -2.22 5.67 -0.58
C ALA A 113 -2.66 4.24 -0.93
N SER A 114 -3.66 4.09 -1.78
CA SER A 114 -4.09 2.77 -2.29
C SER A 114 -2.96 2.07 -3.03
N ASP A 115 -2.30 2.77 -3.95
CA ASP A 115 -1.12 2.26 -4.65
C ASP A 115 -0.03 1.82 -3.68
N PHE A 116 0.28 2.69 -2.72
CA PHE A 116 1.29 2.41 -1.71
C PHE A 116 0.98 1.14 -0.92
N TYR A 117 -0.21 1.02 -0.37
CA TYR A 117 -0.58 -0.11 0.48
C TYR A 117 -0.71 -1.42 -0.30
N LEU A 118 -1.21 -1.38 -1.54
CA LEU A 118 -1.28 -2.57 -2.38
C LEU A 118 0.10 -3.11 -2.76
N ILE A 119 1.06 -2.23 -3.03
CA ILE A 119 2.45 -2.64 -3.28
C ILE A 119 3.10 -3.20 -2.00
N GLN A 120 2.82 -2.61 -0.84
CA GLN A 120 3.33 -3.16 0.42
C GLN A 120 2.72 -4.53 0.71
N LEU A 121 1.44 -4.75 0.41
CA LEU A 121 0.81 -6.06 0.51
C LEU A 121 1.47 -7.07 -0.44
N ASP A 122 1.69 -6.71 -1.70
CA ASP A 122 2.38 -7.57 -2.67
C ASP A 122 3.79 -7.96 -2.18
N LYS A 123 4.54 -7.00 -1.66
CA LYS A 123 5.85 -7.27 -1.04
C LYS A 123 5.75 -8.21 0.16
N PHE A 124 4.76 -7.99 1.03
CA PHE A 124 4.54 -8.85 2.19
C PHE A 124 4.21 -10.29 1.76
N VAL A 125 3.34 -10.47 0.78
CA VAL A 125 2.96 -11.77 0.23
C VAL A 125 4.18 -12.48 -0.38
N LYS A 126 4.95 -11.79 -1.22
CA LYS A 126 6.18 -12.32 -1.81
C LYS A 126 7.21 -12.71 -0.76
N TYR A 127 7.40 -11.87 0.26
CA TYR A 127 8.30 -12.16 1.37
C TYR A 127 7.85 -13.39 2.16
N SER A 128 6.55 -13.49 2.48
CA SER A 128 5.97 -14.57 3.28
C SER A 128 6.01 -15.92 2.57
N THR A 129 5.89 -15.94 1.26
CA THR A 129 5.84 -17.17 0.46
C THR A 129 7.20 -17.57 -0.09
N GLY A 130 8.19 -16.67 -0.07
CA GLY A 130 9.47 -16.85 -0.76
C GLY A 130 9.35 -16.86 -2.29
N GLU A 131 8.19 -16.54 -2.82
CA GLU A 131 7.90 -16.58 -4.25
C GLU A 131 8.12 -15.21 -4.90
N ALA A 132 9.02 -15.15 -5.87
CA ALA A 132 9.24 -13.96 -6.67
C ALA A 132 8.04 -13.62 -7.58
N ARG A 133 7.22 -14.62 -7.90
CA ARG A 133 5.94 -14.47 -8.61
C ARG A 133 4.84 -14.61 -7.58
N GLY A 134 4.10 -13.52 -7.36
CA GLY A 134 3.09 -13.49 -6.32
C GLY A 134 1.98 -14.52 -6.53
N VAL A 135 1.41 -14.95 -5.44
CA VAL A 135 0.17 -15.74 -5.38
C VAL A 135 -1.08 -14.86 -5.52
N ILE A 136 -0.90 -13.57 -5.80
CA ILE A 136 -2.01 -12.63 -6.03
C ILE A 136 -2.55 -12.88 -7.43
N GLU A 137 -3.82 -13.26 -7.51
CA GLU A 137 -4.51 -13.55 -8.76
C GLU A 137 -4.98 -12.27 -9.45
N SER A 138 -5.57 -11.34 -8.70
CA SER A 138 -6.05 -10.07 -9.23
C SER A 138 -5.93 -8.93 -8.24
N ILE A 139 -5.82 -7.71 -8.77
CA ILE A 139 -5.79 -6.46 -8.00
C ILE A 139 -6.81 -5.52 -8.60
N HIS A 140 -7.69 -4.99 -7.75
CA HIS A 140 -8.73 -4.04 -8.13
C HIS A 140 -8.46 -2.70 -7.47
N PHE A 141 -8.11 -1.70 -8.27
CA PHE A 141 -7.93 -0.32 -7.81
C PHE A 141 -9.27 0.40 -7.78
N GLN A 142 -9.52 1.13 -6.69
CA GLN A 142 -10.73 1.97 -6.53
C GLN A 142 -10.49 3.40 -7.05
N HIS A 143 -9.71 3.55 -8.09
CA HIS A 143 -9.48 4.81 -8.80
C HIS A 143 -9.35 4.56 -10.30
N ALA A 144 -9.47 5.60 -11.10
CA ALA A 144 -9.39 5.51 -12.55
C ALA A 144 -8.05 4.95 -13.03
N ALA A 145 -8.07 4.27 -14.16
CA ALA A 145 -6.88 3.81 -14.83
C ALA A 145 -5.94 5.00 -15.17
N PRO A 146 -4.62 4.76 -15.21
CA PRO A 146 -3.68 5.77 -15.67
C PRO A 146 -4.02 6.27 -17.08
N GLU A 147 -3.90 7.59 -17.30
CA GLU A 147 -4.23 8.21 -18.58
C GLU A 147 -3.29 7.80 -19.72
N THR A 148 -2.08 7.37 -19.41
CA THR A 148 -1.08 7.02 -20.42
C THR A 148 -0.73 5.54 -20.41
N PRO A 149 -0.50 4.92 -21.59
CA PRO A 149 -0.06 3.53 -21.68
C PRO A 149 1.24 3.26 -20.89
N ALA A 150 2.17 4.21 -20.86
CA ALA A 150 3.44 4.05 -20.14
C ALA A 150 3.21 3.91 -18.62
N LEU A 151 2.29 4.65 -18.04
CA LEU A 151 1.93 4.53 -16.62
C LEU A 151 1.24 3.19 -16.35
N PHE A 152 0.36 2.75 -17.24
CA PHE A 152 -0.29 1.45 -17.12
C PHE A 152 0.73 0.30 -17.14
N GLU A 153 1.69 0.34 -18.07
CA GLU A 153 2.78 -0.65 -18.11
C GLU A 153 3.65 -0.62 -16.83
N ARG A 154 3.77 0.53 -16.18
CA ARG A 154 4.46 0.64 -14.89
C ARG A 154 3.76 -0.17 -13.81
N TYR A 155 2.41 -0.06 -13.68
CA TYR A 155 1.63 -0.91 -12.77
C TYR A 155 1.86 -2.39 -13.06
N ARG A 156 1.76 -2.79 -14.34
CA ARG A 156 2.01 -4.18 -14.75
C ARG A 156 3.41 -4.67 -14.37
N ALA A 157 4.41 -3.83 -14.52
CA ALA A 157 5.78 -4.17 -14.17
C ALA A 157 5.96 -4.35 -12.65
N VAL A 158 5.38 -3.47 -11.85
CA VAL A 158 5.49 -3.50 -10.38
C VAL A 158 4.86 -4.76 -9.82
N PHE A 159 3.65 -5.10 -10.25
CA PHE A 159 2.95 -6.30 -9.81
C PHE A 159 3.35 -7.56 -10.58
N ASN A 160 4.39 -7.45 -11.41
CA ASN A 160 4.92 -8.55 -12.24
C ASN A 160 3.85 -9.21 -13.14
N CYS A 161 2.89 -8.42 -13.61
CA CYS A 161 1.82 -8.85 -14.50
C CYS A 161 2.32 -8.98 -15.94
N ARG A 162 3.20 -9.94 -16.20
CA ARG A 162 3.59 -10.31 -17.57
C ARG A 162 2.49 -11.18 -18.16
N SER A 163 2.49 -11.35 -19.49
CA SER A 163 1.53 -12.19 -20.22
C SER A 163 1.42 -13.63 -19.69
N THR A 164 2.37 -14.07 -18.90
CA THR A 164 2.44 -15.39 -18.25
C THR A 164 2.18 -15.32 -16.75
N SER A 165 1.93 -14.13 -16.16
CA SER A 165 1.61 -14.00 -14.74
C SER A 165 0.11 -14.21 -14.50
N LEU A 166 -0.23 -14.77 -13.36
CA LEU A 166 -1.62 -14.96 -12.95
C LEU A 166 -2.28 -13.64 -12.55
N THR A 167 -1.47 -12.64 -12.14
CA THR A 167 -2.01 -11.39 -11.61
C THR A 167 -2.65 -10.52 -12.70
N GLN A 168 -3.91 -10.21 -12.52
CA GLN A 168 -4.71 -9.32 -13.38
C GLN A 168 -4.96 -8.01 -12.65
N ILE A 169 -4.89 -6.88 -13.35
CA ILE A 169 -5.12 -5.54 -12.79
C ILE A 169 -6.38 -4.95 -13.39
N TYR A 170 -7.26 -4.48 -12.52
CA TYR A 170 -8.49 -3.78 -12.87
C TYR A 170 -8.52 -2.39 -12.25
N PHE A 171 -9.13 -1.45 -12.96
CA PHE A 171 -9.41 -0.10 -12.48
C PHE A 171 -10.91 0.17 -12.57
N LEU A 172 -11.43 0.95 -11.62
CA LEU A 172 -12.82 1.41 -11.62
C LEU A 172 -12.99 2.69 -12.44
#